data_594b74d4327d1a5782c55e46d0a12902
#
_entry.id   594b74d4327d1a5782c55e46d0a12902
#
_cell.length_a   1.000
_cell.length_b   1.000
_cell.length_c   1.000
_cell.angle_alpha   90.00
_cell.angle_beta   90.00
_cell.angle_gamma   90.00
#
_symmetry.space_group_name_H-M   'P 1'
#
loop_
_entity.id
_entity.type
_entity.pdbx_description
1 polymer ?
#
loop_
_entity_poly.entity_id
_entity_poly.type
_entity_poly.pdbx_seq_one_letter_code
_entity_poly.pdbx_strand_id
1 'polypeptide(L)'
;MVPGYIIAQFAGAFVGAVIVYLLFKAQFDATKEEGTKLGVFCTAPSVPSMGLNIFSEAVGTFILVFAIKGMANVPGLTDGLGKFIVFGIIVSIGMSLGGLTGYAINPARDLGPRFAHAVLPIHEKGSSNWGYAIVPLLGPILGALAAVALYGAIPW
;
A
#
# COMPACT_ATOMS: atom_id res chain seq x y z
N MET A 1 -19.98 4.24 8.82
CA MET A 1 -19.13 4.89 7.78
C MET A 1 -17.86 4.11 7.44
N VAL A 2 -17.15 3.51 8.39
CA VAL A 2 -15.87 2.78 8.12
C VAL A 2 -15.99 1.69 7.02
N PRO A 3 -16.98 0.77 7.05
CA PRO A 3 -17.08 -0.25 5.99
C PRO A 3 -17.24 0.33 4.58
N GLY A 4 -17.99 1.42 4.45
CA GLY A 4 -18.18 2.08 3.14
C GLY A 4 -16.87 2.64 2.59
N TYR A 5 -16.02 3.24 3.45
CA TYR A 5 -14.69 3.71 3.03
C TYR A 5 -13.79 2.56 2.60
N ILE A 6 -13.81 1.44 3.33
CA ILE A 6 -13.00 0.26 2.95
C ILE A 6 -13.43 -0.24 1.57
N ILE A 7 -14.73 -0.45 1.36
CA ILE A 7 -15.27 -0.91 0.06
C ILE A 7 -14.90 0.06 -1.07
N ALA A 8 -15.06 1.37 -0.84
CA ALA A 8 -14.72 2.39 -1.83
C ALA A 8 -13.22 2.39 -2.18
N GLN A 9 -12.33 2.20 -1.21
CA GLN A 9 -10.89 2.10 -1.46
C GLN A 9 -10.55 0.86 -2.30
N PHE A 10 -11.09 -0.30 -1.98
CA PHE A 10 -10.87 -1.52 -2.77
C PHE A 10 -11.42 -1.39 -4.19
N ALA A 11 -12.64 -0.87 -4.34
CA ALA A 11 -13.26 -0.65 -5.65
C ALA A 11 -12.46 0.37 -6.48
N GLY A 12 -12.07 1.49 -5.87
CA GLY A 12 -11.25 2.51 -6.53
C GLY A 12 -9.89 1.99 -6.95
N ALA A 13 -9.22 1.22 -6.09
CA ALA A 13 -7.93 0.59 -6.40
C ALA A 13 -8.05 -0.42 -7.56
N PHE A 14 -9.10 -1.23 -7.57
CA PHE A 14 -9.38 -2.15 -8.68
C PHE A 14 -9.63 -1.40 -9.99
N VAL A 15 -10.52 -0.41 -9.98
CA VAL A 15 -10.83 0.39 -11.19
C VAL A 15 -9.58 1.13 -11.69
N GLY A 16 -8.80 1.71 -10.79
CA GLY A 16 -7.53 2.36 -11.14
C GLY A 16 -6.56 1.39 -11.81
N ALA A 17 -6.44 0.17 -11.32
CA ALA A 17 -5.62 -0.87 -11.92
C ALA A 17 -6.10 -1.28 -13.33
N VAL A 18 -7.41 -1.38 -13.53
CA VAL A 18 -7.99 -1.63 -14.87
C VAL A 18 -7.63 -0.49 -15.84
N ILE A 19 -7.76 0.76 -15.41
CA ILE A 19 -7.39 1.92 -16.23
C ILE A 19 -5.90 1.88 -16.57
N VAL A 20 -5.02 1.60 -15.61
CA VAL A 20 -3.57 1.45 -15.86
C VAL A 20 -3.30 0.35 -16.88
N TYR A 21 -3.94 -0.81 -16.75
CA TYR A 21 -3.81 -1.88 -17.74
C TYR A 21 -4.18 -1.43 -19.15
N LEU A 22 -5.29 -0.72 -19.31
CA LEU A 22 -5.74 -0.23 -20.62
C LEU A 22 -4.78 0.81 -21.20
N LEU A 23 -4.31 1.75 -20.39
CA LEU A 23 -3.36 2.78 -20.80
C LEU A 23 -2.01 2.21 -21.23
N PHE A 24 -1.53 1.18 -20.54
CA PHE A 24 -0.21 0.58 -20.76
C PHE A 24 -0.28 -0.77 -21.46
N LYS A 25 -1.38 -1.08 -22.16
CA LYS A 25 -1.58 -2.40 -22.75
C LYS A 25 -0.43 -2.79 -23.70
N ALA A 26 0.03 -1.88 -24.54
CA ALA A 26 1.12 -2.16 -25.47
C ALA A 26 2.44 -2.50 -24.74
N GLN A 27 2.72 -1.84 -23.60
CA GLN A 27 3.87 -2.13 -22.75
C GLN A 27 3.73 -3.49 -22.07
N PHE A 28 2.53 -3.84 -21.60
CA PHE A 28 2.27 -5.18 -21.05
C PHE A 28 2.51 -6.27 -22.09
N ASP A 29 2.04 -6.07 -23.31
CA ASP A 29 2.20 -7.04 -24.41
C ASP A 29 3.67 -7.18 -24.83
N ALA A 30 4.46 -6.11 -24.75
CA ALA A 30 5.89 -6.09 -25.07
C ALA A 30 6.80 -6.62 -23.93
N THR A 31 6.32 -6.60 -22.68
CA THR A 31 7.08 -7.05 -21.51
C THR A 31 7.00 -8.57 -21.41
N LYS A 32 8.15 -9.24 -21.23
CA LYS A 32 8.22 -10.69 -21.07
C LYS A 32 8.25 -11.14 -19.61
N GLU A 33 8.84 -10.31 -18.74
CA GLU A 33 9.07 -10.63 -17.34
C GLU A 33 7.75 -10.56 -16.53
N GLU A 34 7.27 -11.70 -16.06
CA GLU A 34 6.05 -11.82 -15.24
C GLU A 34 6.11 -10.96 -13.97
N GLY A 35 7.28 -10.92 -13.31
CA GLY A 35 7.50 -10.14 -12.10
C GLY A 35 7.34 -8.63 -12.34
N THR A 36 7.76 -8.13 -13.50
CA THR A 36 7.58 -6.73 -13.90
C THR A 36 6.10 -6.41 -14.08
N LYS A 37 5.36 -7.28 -14.76
CA LYS A 37 3.91 -7.14 -14.91
C LYS A 37 3.18 -7.13 -13.58
N LEU A 38 3.51 -8.07 -12.69
CA LEU A 38 2.96 -8.14 -11.34
C LEU A 38 3.25 -6.88 -10.53
N GLY A 39 4.50 -6.37 -10.60
CA GLY A 39 4.96 -5.20 -9.87
C GLY A 39 4.23 -3.90 -10.21
N VAL A 40 3.57 -3.83 -11.38
CA VAL A 40 2.70 -2.69 -11.72
C VAL A 40 1.43 -2.67 -10.86
N PHE A 41 0.94 -3.84 -10.44
CA PHE A 41 -0.33 -3.98 -9.72
C PHE A 41 -0.15 -4.03 -8.20
N CYS A 42 0.76 -4.86 -7.72
CA CYS A 42 0.86 -5.17 -6.30
C CYS A 42 2.31 -5.34 -5.85
N THR A 43 2.49 -5.33 -4.55
CA THR A 43 3.81 -5.39 -3.92
C THR A 43 4.33 -6.83 -3.84
N ALA A 44 5.64 -6.95 -3.78
CA ALA A 44 6.36 -8.20 -3.56
C ALA A 44 7.62 -7.93 -2.74
N PRO A 45 8.13 -8.92 -1.99
CA PRO A 45 9.34 -8.74 -1.20
C PRO A 45 10.58 -8.84 -2.09
N SER A 46 11.61 -8.03 -1.80
CA SER A 46 12.94 -8.21 -2.39
C SER A 46 13.59 -9.51 -1.89
N VAL A 47 13.37 -9.83 -0.61
CA VAL A 47 13.80 -11.09 0.02
C VAL A 47 12.61 -11.72 0.71
N PRO A 48 12.19 -12.94 0.32
CA PRO A 48 11.07 -13.63 0.93
C PRO A 48 11.34 -13.96 2.41
N SER A 49 10.64 -13.30 3.32
CA SER A 49 10.64 -13.57 4.76
C SER A 49 9.32 -13.11 5.36
N MET A 50 8.35 -14.00 5.49
CA MET A 50 6.97 -13.66 5.88
C MET A 50 6.91 -12.77 7.13
N GLY A 51 7.58 -13.16 8.21
CA GLY A 51 7.57 -12.41 9.47
C GLY A 51 8.24 -11.04 9.36
N LEU A 52 9.41 -10.96 8.74
CA LEU A 52 10.13 -9.69 8.57
C LEU A 52 9.40 -8.76 7.60
N ASN A 53 8.76 -9.30 6.58
CA ASN A 53 8.01 -8.51 5.62
C ASN A 53 6.72 -7.95 6.24
N ILE A 54 6.00 -8.72 7.09
CA ILE A 54 4.88 -8.20 7.90
C ILE A 54 5.38 -7.10 8.85
N PHE A 55 6.51 -7.31 9.51
CA PHE A 55 7.09 -6.31 10.40
C PHE A 55 7.46 -5.02 9.66
N SER A 56 8.08 -5.12 8.47
CA SER A 56 8.43 -3.97 7.64
C SER A 56 7.18 -3.15 7.25
N GLU A 57 6.13 -3.81 6.79
CA GLU A 57 4.85 -3.16 6.46
C GLU A 57 4.18 -2.53 7.70
N ALA A 58 4.30 -3.20 8.86
CA ALA A 58 3.79 -2.67 10.12
C ALA A 58 4.54 -1.41 10.54
N VAL A 59 5.88 -1.39 10.44
CA VAL A 59 6.69 -0.20 10.75
C VAL A 59 6.36 0.96 9.83
N GLY A 60 6.28 0.74 8.51
CA GLY A 60 5.92 1.78 7.56
C GLY A 60 4.55 2.38 7.83
N THR A 61 3.56 1.53 8.11
CA THR A 61 2.21 1.99 8.43
C THR A 61 2.12 2.65 9.81
N PHE A 62 2.87 2.16 10.79
CA PHE A 62 2.99 2.80 12.10
C PHE A 62 3.47 4.25 11.96
N ILE A 63 4.56 4.47 11.23
CA ILE A 63 5.11 5.83 10.98
C ILE A 63 4.04 6.71 10.33
N LEU A 64 3.37 6.21 9.29
CA LEU A 64 2.35 6.96 8.57
C LEU A 64 1.21 7.38 9.49
N VAL A 65 0.61 6.44 10.21
CA VAL A 65 -0.57 6.69 11.06
C VAL A 65 -0.21 7.55 12.26
N PHE A 66 0.94 7.30 12.90
CA PHE A 66 1.41 8.06 14.04
C PHE A 66 1.67 9.52 13.67
N ALA A 67 2.34 9.77 12.54
CA ALA A 67 2.59 11.11 12.04
C ALA A 67 1.29 11.85 11.69
N ILE A 68 0.34 11.21 11.00
CA ILE A 68 -0.97 11.81 10.67
C ILE A 68 -1.71 12.21 11.96
N LYS A 69 -1.71 11.36 12.98
CA LYS A 69 -2.34 11.68 14.27
C LYS A 69 -1.63 12.84 14.99
N GLY A 70 -0.30 12.86 14.97
CA GLY A 70 0.49 13.96 15.54
C GLY A 70 0.20 15.31 14.86
N MET A 71 0.08 15.28 13.54
CA MET A 71 -0.26 16.49 12.75
C MET A 71 -1.61 17.10 13.12
N ALA A 72 -2.57 16.30 13.56
CA ALA A 72 -3.88 16.78 13.97
C ALA A 72 -3.83 17.74 15.19
N ASN A 73 -2.74 17.72 15.95
CA ASN A 73 -2.52 18.59 17.11
C ASN A 73 -1.80 19.90 16.75
N VAL A 74 -1.38 20.09 15.50
CA VAL A 74 -0.66 21.30 15.08
C VAL A 74 -1.66 22.36 14.60
N PRO A 75 -1.80 23.50 15.30
CA PRO A 75 -2.69 24.56 14.88
C PRO A 75 -2.35 25.09 13.48
N GLY A 76 -3.34 25.29 12.64
CA GLY A 76 -3.19 25.85 11.30
C GLY A 76 -2.72 24.84 10.23
N LEU A 77 -2.50 23.57 10.59
CA LEU A 77 -2.10 22.53 9.63
C LEU A 77 -3.27 21.83 8.94
N THR A 78 -4.52 22.22 9.26
CA THR A 78 -5.72 21.46 8.89
C THR A 78 -6.08 21.55 7.41
N ASP A 79 -5.70 22.60 6.70
CA ASP A 79 -6.13 22.84 5.32
C ASP A 79 -4.95 22.83 4.35
N GLY A 80 -5.02 22.02 3.31
CA GLY A 80 -4.05 21.96 2.22
C GLY A 80 -2.64 21.52 2.63
N LEU A 81 -1.96 22.26 3.49
CA LEU A 81 -0.60 21.98 3.94
C LEU A 81 -0.47 20.62 4.63
N GLY A 82 -1.44 20.24 5.46
CA GLY A 82 -1.46 18.91 6.11
C GLY A 82 -1.44 17.77 5.08
N LYS A 83 -2.18 17.89 3.99
CA LYS A 83 -2.20 16.89 2.91
C LYS A 83 -0.87 16.82 2.18
N PHE A 84 -0.21 17.97 1.98
CA PHE A 84 1.11 18.02 1.38
C PHE A 84 2.18 17.37 2.29
N ILE A 85 2.09 17.54 3.60
CA ILE A 85 2.99 16.86 4.54
C ILE A 85 2.74 15.35 4.52
N VAL A 86 1.48 14.87 4.45
CA VAL A 86 1.18 13.44 4.30
C VAL A 86 1.85 12.88 3.03
N PHE A 87 1.79 13.61 1.92
CA PHE A 87 2.54 13.24 0.71
C PHE A 87 4.04 13.08 1.01
N GLY A 88 4.66 14.05 1.69
CA GLY A 88 6.08 13.96 2.06
C GLY A 88 6.40 12.77 2.95
N ILE A 89 5.52 12.43 3.91
CA ILE A 89 5.68 11.26 4.78
C ILE A 89 5.64 9.97 3.95
N ILE A 90 4.68 9.83 3.03
CA ILE A 90 4.57 8.65 2.17
C ILE A 90 5.80 8.51 1.27
N VAL A 91 6.29 9.61 0.68
CA VAL A 91 7.53 9.62 -0.11
C VAL A 91 8.72 9.17 0.74
N SER A 92 8.85 9.69 1.96
CA SER A 92 9.94 9.32 2.88
C SER A 92 9.91 7.82 3.23
N ILE A 93 8.74 7.26 3.50
CA ILE A 93 8.55 5.82 3.74
C ILE A 93 8.95 5.03 2.49
N GLY A 94 8.51 5.45 1.30
CA GLY A 94 8.85 4.78 0.04
C GLY A 94 10.36 4.78 -0.23
N MET A 95 11.02 5.91 0.01
CA MET A 95 12.48 6.04 -0.21
C MET A 95 13.31 5.26 0.81
N SER A 96 12.83 5.10 2.05
CA SER A 96 13.59 4.43 3.13
C SER A 96 13.26 2.95 3.25
N LEU A 97 11.99 2.55 3.16
CA LEU A 97 11.52 1.18 3.41
C LEU A 97 11.02 0.46 2.15
N GLY A 98 10.84 1.18 1.04
CA GLY A 98 10.28 0.63 -0.19
C GLY A 98 11.07 -0.53 -0.77
N GLY A 99 12.39 -0.55 -0.59
CA GLY A 99 13.25 -1.63 -1.06
C GLY A 99 12.99 -2.99 -0.41
N LEU A 100 12.31 -3.06 0.74
CA LEU A 100 12.07 -4.31 1.46
C LEU A 100 10.86 -5.07 0.92
N THR A 101 9.73 -4.38 0.76
CA THR A 101 8.42 -4.99 0.50
C THR A 101 7.62 -4.29 -0.60
N GLY A 102 8.11 -3.16 -1.13
CA GLY A 102 7.35 -2.28 -2.00
C GLY A 102 6.42 -1.32 -1.24
N TYR A 103 6.57 -1.20 0.08
CA TYR A 103 5.81 -0.29 0.97
C TYR A 103 4.32 -0.22 0.61
N ALA A 104 3.61 -1.33 0.71
CA ALA A 104 2.18 -1.36 0.47
C ALA A 104 1.44 -0.42 1.43
N ILE A 105 1.75 -0.49 2.72
CA ILE A 105 1.25 0.33 3.83
C ILE A 105 -0.28 0.58 3.80
N ASN A 106 -0.97 -0.13 2.95
CA ASN A 106 -2.42 -0.05 2.74
C ASN A 106 -2.93 -1.35 2.09
N PRO A 107 -3.81 -2.13 2.74
CA PRO A 107 -4.36 -3.34 2.16
C PRO A 107 -5.09 -3.14 0.83
N ALA A 108 -5.85 -2.07 0.70
CA ALA A 108 -6.62 -1.80 -0.52
C ALA A 108 -5.70 -1.45 -1.71
N ARG A 109 -4.60 -0.74 -1.45
CA ARG A 109 -3.58 -0.38 -2.45
C ARG A 109 -2.88 -1.60 -3.04
N ASP A 110 -2.80 -2.71 -2.28
CA ASP A 110 -2.21 -3.95 -2.79
C ASP A 110 -3.27 -4.93 -3.31
N LEU A 111 -4.26 -5.28 -2.48
CA LEU A 111 -5.21 -6.35 -2.78
C LEU A 111 -6.19 -5.99 -3.91
N GLY A 112 -6.60 -4.74 -4.04
CA GLY A 112 -7.45 -4.30 -5.14
C GLY A 112 -6.79 -4.50 -6.52
N PRO A 113 -5.60 -3.95 -6.75
CA PRO A 113 -4.85 -4.20 -7.98
C PRO A 113 -4.39 -5.65 -8.15
N ARG A 114 -4.06 -6.38 -7.08
CA ARG A 114 -3.75 -7.80 -7.13
C ARG A 114 -4.93 -8.62 -7.67
N PHE A 115 -6.13 -8.28 -7.26
CA PHE A 115 -7.34 -8.89 -7.80
C PHE A 115 -7.54 -8.50 -9.27
N ALA A 116 -7.29 -7.26 -9.65
CA ALA A 116 -7.30 -6.85 -11.06
C ALA A 116 -6.30 -7.65 -11.89
N HIS A 117 -5.05 -7.79 -11.42
CA HIS A 117 -4.05 -8.65 -12.07
C HIS A 117 -4.54 -10.10 -12.23
N ALA A 118 -5.25 -10.64 -11.24
CA ALA A 118 -5.76 -12.01 -11.31
C ALA A 118 -6.82 -12.20 -12.42
N VAL A 119 -7.73 -11.23 -12.59
CA VAL A 119 -8.88 -11.36 -13.50
C VAL A 119 -8.65 -10.77 -14.91
N LEU A 120 -7.73 -9.79 -15.04
CA LEU A 120 -7.47 -9.15 -16.33
C LEU A 120 -6.77 -10.12 -17.30
N PRO A 121 -7.07 -10.02 -18.61
CA PRO A 121 -6.49 -10.88 -19.65
C PRO A 121 -5.10 -10.37 -20.07
N ILE A 122 -4.17 -10.29 -19.12
CA ILE A 122 -2.78 -9.89 -19.39
C ILE A 122 -2.03 -11.09 -19.95
N HIS A 123 -1.45 -10.95 -21.13
CA HIS A 123 -0.67 -12.00 -21.78
C HIS A 123 0.55 -12.38 -20.94
N GLU A 124 0.77 -13.67 -20.71
CA GLU A 124 1.92 -14.20 -19.96
C GLU A 124 2.17 -13.45 -18.64
N LYS A 125 1.11 -13.26 -17.84
CA LYS A 125 1.19 -12.49 -16.58
C LYS A 125 1.75 -13.27 -15.40
N GLY A 126 1.79 -14.60 -15.50
CA GLY A 126 2.19 -15.46 -14.40
C GLY A 126 1.22 -15.47 -13.21
N SER A 127 1.75 -15.76 -12.05
CA SER A 127 0.99 -15.82 -10.79
C SER A 127 0.72 -14.43 -10.22
N SER A 128 -0.47 -14.23 -9.63
CA SER A 128 -0.79 -13.03 -8.84
C SER A 128 -0.23 -13.06 -7.41
N ASN A 129 0.57 -14.06 -7.06
CA ASN A 129 1.28 -14.21 -5.78
C ASN A 129 0.37 -14.02 -4.54
N TRP A 130 -0.78 -14.70 -4.52
CA TRP A 130 -1.74 -14.61 -3.41
C TRP A 130 -1.16 -15.09 -2.06
N GLY A 131 -0.15 -15.97 -2.09
CA GLY A 131 0.54 -16.39 -0.86
C GLY A 131 1.19 -15.24 -0.11
N TYR A 132 1.62 -14.19 -0.83
CA TYR A 132 2.20 -12.99 -0.23
C TYR A 132 1.14 -11.99 0.26
N ALA A 133 -0.10 -12.07 -0.20
CA ALA A 133 -1.16 -11.09 0.08
C ALA A 133 -1.44 -10.88 1.58
N ILE A 134 -1.10 -11.85 2.42
CA ILE A 134 -1.22 -11.75 3.88
C ILE A 134 -0.33 -10.64 4.45
N VAL A 135 0.82 -10.34 3.82
CA VAL A 135 1.77 -9.32 4.27
C VAL A 135 1.18 -7.92 4.16
N PRO A 136 0.76 -7.44 2.97
CA PRO A 136 0.13 -6.12 2.83
C PRO A 136 -1.27 -6.03 3.46
N LEU A 137 -1.85 -7.16 3.90
CA LEU A 137 -3.07 -7.18 4.69
C LEU A 137 -2.78 -6.97 6.18
N LEU A 138 -1.98 -7.86 6.79
CA LEU A 138 -1.77 -7.86 8.24
C LEU A 138 -0.77 -6.79 8.70
N GLY A 139 0.32 -6.59 7.97
CA GLY A 139 1.34 -5.62 8.36
C GLY A 139 0.76 -4.22 8.62
N PRO A 140 0.04 -3.62 7.64
CA PRO A 140 -0.55 -2.30 7.83
C PRO A 140 -1.58 -2.23 8.98
N ILE A 141 -2.40 -3.26 9.16
CA ILE A 141 -3.39 -3.29 10.26
C ILE A 141 -2.67 -3.29 11.61
N LEU A 142 -1.66 -4.13 11.78
CA LEU A 142 -0.88 -4.21 13.02
C LEU A 142 -0.14 -2.90 13.30
N GLY A 143 0.49 -2.31 12.28
CA GLY A 143 1.17 -1.03 12.39
C GLY A 143 0.24 0.12 12.78
N ALA A 144 -0.93 0.19 12.16
CA ALA A 144 -1.93 1.21 12.47
C ALA A 144 -2.46 1.08 13.89
N LEU A 145 -2.77 -0.15 14.35
CA LEU A 145 -3.22 -0.41 15.72
C LEU A 145 -2.15 -0.01 16.75
N ALA A 146 -0.89 -0.38 16.51
CA ALA A 146 0.22 0.00 17.38
C ALA A 146 0.41 1.52 17.44
N ALA A 147 0.30 2.22 16.31
CA ALA A 147 0.40 3.68 16.24
C ALA A 147 -0.70 4.37 17.04
N VAL A 148 -1.94 3.91 16.91
CA VAL A 148 -3.09 4.47 17.64
C VAL A 148 -2.96 4.19 19.14
N ALA A 149 -2.52 3.00 19.52
CA ALA A 149 -2.32 2.63 20.93
C ALA A 149 -1.23 3.51 21.57
N LEU A 150 -0.07 3.65 20.93
CA LEU A 150 1.00 4.50 21.43
C LEU A 150 0.57 5.98 21.51
N TYR A 151 -0.07 6.47 20.45
CA TYR A 151 -0.54 7.86 20.41
C TYR A 151 -1.51 8.18 21.56
N GLY A 152 -2.42 7.25 21.87
CA GLY A 152 -3.37 7.40 22.98
C GLY A 152 -2.74 7.31 24.37
N ALA A 153 -1.52 6.75 24.48
CA ALA A 153 -0.79 6.64 25.75
C ALA A 153 0.08 7.88 26.06
N ILE A 154 0.30 8.75 25.07
CA ILE A 154 1.11 9.97 25.25
C ILE A 154 0.21 11.12 25.74
N PRO A 155 0.54 11.76 26.86
CA PRO A 155 -0.17 12.97 27.32
C PRO A 155 0.26 14.17 26.44
N TRP A 156 -0.57 14.49 25.47
CA TRP A 156 -0.37 15.64 24.56
C TRP A 156 -0.75 16.97 25.21
#